data_df584202ae90209d3977fc5239f0de4b
#
_entry.id   df584202ae90209d3977fc5239f0de4b
#
_cell.length_a   1.000
_cell.length_b   1.000
_cell.length_c   1.000
_cell.angle_alpha   90.00
_cell.angle_beta   90.00
_cell.angle_gamma   90.00
#
_symmetry.space_group_name_H-M   'P 1'
#
loop_
_entity.id
_entity.type
_entity.pdbx_description
1 polymer ?
#
loop_
_entity_poly.entity_id
_entity_poly.type
_entity_poly.pdbx_seq_one_letter_code
_entity_poly.pdbx_strand_id
1 'polypeptide(L)' 'MSPVGTRITIEPGKRGGKPCIRGLRITVWDVLGWLGAGMTEDQILDEHPDLEKADFPAVYHYAAGAGRNPNLG' A
#
# COMPACT_ATOMS: atom_id res chain seq x y z
N MET A 1 -19.51 -2.78 2.94
CA MET A 1 -18.14 -2.47 3.32
C MET A 1 -17.39 -3.75 3.66
N SER A 2 -16.24 -3.90 3.11
CA SER A 2 -15.47 -5.12 3.30
C SER A 2 -14.45 -4.95 4.42
N PRO A 3 -14.42 -5.82 5.39
CA PRO A 3 -13.37 -5.79 6.40
C PRO A 3 -12.01 -6.16 5.81
N VAL A 4 -12.04 -7.00 4.80
CA VAL A 4 -10.81 -7.35 4.12
C VAL A 4 -10.43 -6.18 3.23
N GLY A 5 -9.21 -5.76 3.31
CA GLY A 5 -8.74 -4.67 2.49
C GLY A 5 -9.04 -3.30 3.04
N THR A 6 -9.59 -3.23 4.24
CA THR A 6 -9.83 -1.91 4.84
C THR A 6 -8.54 -1.17 5.12
N ARG A 7 -7.42 -1.88 5.11
CA ARG A 7 -6.12 -1.22 5.24
C ARG A 7 -5.72 -0.49 3.97
N ILE A 8 -6.40 -0.75 2.85
CA ILE A 8 -6.12 -0.04 1.60
C ILE A 8 -7.37 0.76 1.27
N THR A 9 -7.22 2.08 1.19
CA THR A 9 -8.34 2.98 0.94
C THR A 9 -8.07 3.79 -0.32
N ILE A 10 -9.14 4.10 -1.05
CA ILE A 10 -9.04 4.91 -2.25
C ILE A 10 -10.01 6.06 -2.07
N GLU A 11 -9.47 7.28 -2.01
CA GLU A 11 -10.28 8.48 -1.83
C GLU A 11 -10.01 9.42 -3.00
N PRO A 12 -11.05 9.93 -3.66
CA PRO A 12 -10.87 10.65 -4.91
C PRO A 12 -9.91 11.83 -4.83
N GLY A 13 -9.87 12.55 -3.75
CA GLY A 13 -9.00 13.71 -3.65
C GLY A 13 -7.66 13.47 -3.01
N LYS A 14 -7.41 12.24 -2.59
CA LYS A 14 -6.19 11.93 -1.84
C LYS A 14 -5.19 11.23 -2.76
N ARG A 15 -4.00 11.82 -2.89
CA ARG A 15 -2.92 11.30 -3.72
C ARG A 15 -3.40 10.98 -5.14
N GLY A 16 -4.37 11.77 -5.64
CA GLY A 16 -4.89 11.57 -6.99
C GLY A 16 -5.74 10.33 -7.13
N GLY A 17 -6.34 9.85 -6.06
CA GLY A 17 -7.18 8.66 -6.10
C GLY A 17 -6.40 7.36 -6.05
N LYS A 18 -5.12 7.41 -5.71
CA LYS A 18 -4.31 6.19 -5.62
C LYS A 18 -4.63 5.41 -4.35
N PRO A 19 -4.38 4.09 -4.35
CA PRO A 19 -4.62 3.28 -3.16
C PRO A 19 -3.66 3.66 -2.05
N CYS A 20 -4.22 4.07 -0.92
CA CYS A 20 -3.46 4.53 0.23
C CYS A 20 -3.61 3.56 1.39
N ILE A 21 -2.71 3.68 2.36
CA ILE A 21 -2.71 2.84 3.56
C ILE A 21 -3.59 3.51 4.61
N ARG A 22 -4.71 2.89 4.95
CA ARG A 22 -5.60 3.32 6.05
C ARG A 22 -5.89 4.83 6.05
N GLY A 23 -6.12 5.40 4.88
CA GLY A 23 -6.41 6.83 4.79
C GLY A 23 -5.21 7.74 4.96
N LEU A 24 -4.02 7.19 5.12
CA LEU A 24 -2.79 7.98 5.17
C LEU A 24 -2.45 8.49 3.77
N ARG A 25 -1.49 9.39 3.70
CA ARG A 25 -1.00 9.86 2.40
C ARG A 25 0.14 9.02 1.85
N ILE A 26 0.25 7.81 2.35
CA ILE A 26 1.24 6.83 1.88
C ILE A 26 0.49 5.84 1.01
N THR A 27 0.93 5.69 -0.23
CA THR A 27 0.25 4.79 -1.16
C THR A 27 0.90 3.40 -1.15
N VAL A 28 0.16 2.43 -1.68
CA VAL A 28 0.70 1.09 -1.90
C VAL A 28 1.97 1.19 -2.76
N TRP A 29 1.95 2.05 -3.77
CA TRP A 29 3.08 2.19 -4.69
C TRP A 29 4.29 2.82 -4.00
N ASP A 30 4.06 3.73 -3.05
CA ASP A 30 5.17 4.28 -2.26
C ASP A 30 5.89 3.18 -1.51
N VAL A 31 5.15 2.32 -0.84
CA VAL A 31 5.73 1.23 -0.06
C VAL A 31 6.51 0.28 -0.96
N LEU A 32 5.91 -0.09 -2.09
CA LEU A 32 6.57 -0.99 -3.03
C LEU A 32 7.84 -0.35 -3.60
N GLY A 33 7.81 0.95 -3.83
CA GLY A 33 8.98 1.67 -4.32
C GLY A 33 10.14 1.62 -3.31
N TRP A 34 9.83 1.79 -2.04
CA TRP A 34 10.87 1.73 -1.00
C TRP A 34 11.44 0.32 -0.90
N LEU A 35 10.59 -0.69 -0.96
CA LEU A 35 11.07 -2.07 -0.94
C LEU A 35 11.92 -2.37 -2.16
N GLY A 36 11.50 -1.87 -3.32
CA GLY A 36 12.27 -2.05 -4.55
C GLY A 36 13.61 -1.33 -4.50
N ALA A 37 13.71 -0.28 -3.71
CA ALA A 37 14.97 0.44 -3.54
C ALA A 37 15.89 -0.22 -2.52
N GLY A 38 15.45 -1.31 -1.91
CA GLY A 38 16.30 -2.07 -0.99
C GLY A 38 16.01 -1.86 0.48
N MET A 39 14.97 -1.06 0.81
CA MET A 39 14.60 -0.90 2.21
C MET A 39 13.92 -2.16 2.72
N THR A 40 14.21 -2.51 3.96
CA THR A 40 13.48 -3.59 4.62
C THR A 40 12.18 -3.06 5.21
N GLU A 41 11.27 -3.97 5.54
CA GLU A 41 10.03 -3.57 6.21
C GLU A 41 10.33 -2.82 7.51
N ASP A 42 11.30 -3.31 8.27
CA ASP A 42 11.65 -2.67 9.54
C ASP A 42 12.19 -1.26 9.32
N GLN A 43 12.99 -1.06 8.27
CA GLN A 43 13.49 0.27 7.97
C GLN A 43 12.35 1.22 7.58
N ILE A 44 11.39 0.71 6.81
CA ILE A 44 10.24 1.51 6.42
C ILE A 44 9.41 1.90 7.65
N LEU A 45 9.17 0.95 8.55
CA LEU A 45 8.44 1.24 9.77
C LEU A 45 9.15 2.29 10.63
N ASP A 46 10.46 2.23 10.65
CA ASP A 46 11.27 3.16 11.43
C ASP A 46 11.13 4.58 10.89
N GLU A 47 11.11 4.71 9.58
CA GLU A 47 11.02 6.03 8.94
C GLU A 47 9.59 6.53 8.81
N HIS A 48 8.63 5.64 8.84
CA HIS A 48 7.21 5.98 8.68
C HIS A 48 6.42 5.38 9.83
N PRO A 49 6.47 6.00 11.00
CA PRO A 49 5.86 5.42 12.21
C PRO A 49 4.34 5.31 12.14
N ASP A 50 3.70 5.95 11.15
CA ASP A 50 2.27 5.77 10.95
C ASP A 50 1.92 4.41 10.38
N LEU A 51 2.89 3.71 9.82
CA LEU A 51 2.67 2.38 9.27
C LEU A 51 2.76 1.32 10.36
N GLU A 52 2.12 0.20 10.10
CA GLU A 52 2.12 -0.96 10.98
C GLU A 52 2.62 -2.17 10.22
N LYS A 53 3.17 -3.13 10.96
CA LYS A 53 3.66 -4.35 10.34
C LYS A 53 2.58 -5.03 9.51
N ALA A 54 1.34 -5.02 9.99
CA ALA A 54 0.23 -5.65 9.29
C ALA A 54 -0.15 -4.93 7.99
N ASP A 55 0.37 -3.73 7.76
CA ASP A 55 0.11 -3.04 6.50
C ASP A 55 0.83 -3.71 5.33
N PHE A 56 1.97 -4.35 5.56
CA PHE A 56 2.74 -4.94 4.48
C PHE A 56 2.02 -6.08 3.78
N PRO A 57 1.44 -7.06 4.50
CA PRO A 57 0.66 -8.07 3.80
C PRO A 57 -0.48 -7.48 2.97
N ALA A 58 -1.11 -6.40 3.46
CA ALA A 58 -2.18 -5.76 2.72
C ALA A 58 -1.65 -5.13 1.43
N VAL A 59 -0.47 -4.51 1.50
CA VAL A 59 0.18 -3.94 0.32
C VAL A 59 0.47 -5.03 -0.70
N TYR A 60 1.08 -6.12 -0.27
CA TYR A 60 1.42 -7.21 -1.18
C TYR A 60 0.17 -7.82 -1.80
N HIS A 61 -0.85 -8.02 -1.00
CA HIS A 61 -2.10 -8.59 -1.49
C HIS A 61 -2.75 -7.69 -2.53
N TYR A 62 -2.78 -6.40 -2.26
CA TYR A 62 -3.35 -5.46 -3.23
C TYR A 62 -2.54 -5.46 -4.53
N ALA A 63 -1.23 -5.41 -4.41
CA ALA A 63 -0.37 -5.38 -5.59
C ALA A 63 -0.49 -6.66 -6.41
N ALA A 64 -0.61 -7.80 -5.75
CA ALA A 64 -0.77 -9.07 -6.43
C ALA A 64 -2.08 -9.09 -7.22
N GLY A 65 -3.14 -8.55 -6.62
CA GLY A 65 -4.42 -8.47 -7.32
C GLY A 65 -4.39 -7.54 -8.51
N ALA A 66 -3.72 -6.40 -8.34
CA ALA A 66 -3.59 -5.44 -9.46
C ALA A 66 -2.75 -6.04 -10.58
N GLY A 67 -1.68 -6.78 -10.22
CA GLY A 67 -0.83 -7.38 -11.23
C GLY A 67 -1.48 -8.52 -11.98
N ARG A 68 -2.59 -9.03 -11.48
CA ARG A 68 -3.30 -10.12 -12.14
C ARG A 68 -4.37 -9.64 -13.10
N ASN A 69 -4.60 -8.35 -13.13
CA ASN A 69 -5.64 -7.81 -14.01
C ASN A 69 -5.23 -8.05 -15.45
N PRO A 70 -5.99 -8.84 -16.22
CA PRO A 70 -5.61 -9.17 -17.60
C PRO A 70 -5.60 -7.94 -18.49
N ASN A 71 -6.30 -6.90 -18.13
CA ASN A 71 -6.28 -5.68 -18.93
C ASN A 71 -5.00 -4.88 -18.75
N LEU A 72 -4.23 -5.21 -17.74
CA LEU A 72 -2.98 -4.53 -17.49
C LEU A 72 -1.78 -5.36 -17.94
N GLY A 73 -1.98 -6.64 -18.07
CA GLY A 73 -0.90 -7.57 -18.35
C GLY A 73 -0.64 -7.79 -19.80
#